data_12384290100c0673191d52615c8874a8
#
_entry.id   12384290100c0673191d52615c8874a8
#
_cell.length_a   1.000
_cell.length_b   1.000
_cell.length_c   1.000
_cell.angle_alpha   90.00
_cell.angle_beta   90.00
_cell.angle_gamma   90.00
#
_symmetry.space_group_name_H-M   'P 1'
#
loop_
_entity.id
_entity.type
_entity.pdbx_description
1 polymer ?
#
loop_
_entity_poly.entity_id
_entity_poly.type
_entity_poly.pdbx_seq_one_letter_code
_entity_poly.pdbx_strand_id
1 'polypeptide(L)'
;MTRCLYDPMTAWVFLVVFCVVYSFAAFGEYAKADGYRGIWYCNQPTKDEYVYKYSGGLGTYCMKHIPMAVYAPEVNKTFFAYGGTDAGNTTLLEMVSCYDHNTGAVPKPTVLMDKKTTDAHDNPVMALDDQGYVWVFASSHGTSRPSYIFKSKKPYDVDDFDQVVQTNFSYPQPWHIKSKGFIFLHTRYQPERALYVMTSPDGIVWSEGKCLAYIGEGHYQVSWPRGNKIGTAFDQHPKGKGLNFRTNLYYIETEDMGTTWRTIRKETVEIPLTSVENPALVHDYASEGLLVYVKDLNWDKDGRPIILFVTSKGWEPGPKNGPYMWRVAHWTGDAWEINGVTESDNNYDSGSLYVEADGAWRIIAPTESGPQAFNPGGEVAVWTSQDSGKTWERVRIVTRDSPYNHTHVRRPLNAHPDFYAFWADGDCRRPSESHLYFCNKDGDRVMRLPFAMESASVAPARAGLSQTPGNKP
;
A
#
# COMPACT_ATOMS: atom_id res chain seq x y z
N MET A 1 -31.93 -75.93 34.61
CA MET A 1 -30.55 -75.78 35.10
C MET A 1 -29.62 -75.74 33.93
N THR A 2 -29.16 -74.59 33.50
CA THR A 2 -28.01 -74.49 32.61
C THR A 2 -27.48 -73.06 32.73
N ARG A 3 -26.28 -72.89 33.27
CA ARG A 3 -25.58 -71.64 33.47
C ARG A 3 -24.98 -71.25 32.18
N CYS A 4 -25.26 -70.00 31.73
CA CYS A 4 -24.47 -69.31 30.68
C CYS A 4 -23.34 -68.58 31.35
N LEU A 5 -22.10 -68.84 30.88
CA LEU A 5 -20.87 -68.17 31.23
C LEU A 5 -20.74 -66.98 30.29
N TYR A 6 -20.54 -65.77 30.80
CA TYR A 6 -20.18 -64.56 30.08
C TYR A 6 -18.67 -64.50 30.01
N ASP A 7 -18.13 -64.35 28.80
CA ASP A 7 -16.73 -64.12 28.49
C ASP A 7 -16.52 -62.60 28.19
N PRO A 8 -15.62 -61.86 28.86
CA PRO A 8 -15.38 -60.44 28.55
C PRO A 8 -14.39 -60.29 27.40
N MET A 9 -14.88 -59.90 26.22
CA MET A 9 -14.05 -59.46 25.13
C MET A 9 -13.34 -58.13 25.48
N THR A 10 -12.02 -58.19 25.64
CA THR A 10 -11.12 -57.05 25.78
C THR A 10 -10.98 -56.38 24.42
N ALA A 11 -11.61 -55.22 24.26
CA ALA A 11 -11.43 -54.39 23.06
C ALA A 11 -10.11 -53.61 23.17
N TRP A 12 -9.16 -53.96 22.32
CA TRP A 12 -7.93 -53.18 22.11
C TRP A 12 -8.25 -52.01 21.18
N VAL A 13 -8.25 -50.76 21.74
CA VAL A 13 -8.30 -49.54 20.94
C VAL A 13 -6.89 -49.23 20.44
N PHE A 14 -6.63 -49.45 19.15
CA PHE A 14 -5.42 -48.97 18.49
C PHE A 14 -5.54 -47.47 18.21
N LEU A 15 -4.85 -46.69 19.00
CA LEU A 15 -4.66 -45.26 18.73
C LEU A 15 -3.66 -45.11 17.58
N VAL A 16 -4.16 -44.90 16.34
CA VAL A 16 -3.31 -44.55 15.19
C VAL A 16 -2.98 -43.07 15.29
N VAL A 17 -1.81 -42.75 15.79
CA VAL A 17 -1.25 -41.37 15.73
C VAL A 17 -0.78 -41.15 14.32
N PHE A 18 -1.54 -40.38 13.53
CA PHE A 18 -1.07 -39.83 12.27
C PHE A 18 -0.05 -38.72 12.55
N CYS A 19 1.24 -39.05 12.52
CA CYS A 19 2.28 -38.03 12.38
C CYS A 19 2.22 -37.47 10.97
N VAL A 20 1.60 -36.30 10.80
CA VAL A 20 1.75 -35.51 9.58
C VAL A 20 3.16 -34.94 9.59
N VAL A 21 4.08 -35.60 8.91
CA VAL A 21 5.40 -35.08 8.64
C VAL A 21 5.24 -34.01 7.57
N TYR A 22 5.23 -32.74 7.97
CA TYR A 22 5.42 -31.65 7.02
C TYR A 22 6.85 -31.75 6.47
N SER A 23 7.00 -32.26 5.27
CA SER A 23 8.25 -32.15 4.51
C SER A 23 8.43 -30.68 4.15
N PHE A 24 9.18 -29.93 4.93
CA PHE A 24 9.73 -28.66 4.45
C PHE A 24 10.71 -29.00 3.35
N ALA A 25 10.33 -28.75 2.10
CA ALA A 25 11.28 -28.71 1.00
C ALA A 25 12.34 -27.65 1.39
N ALA A 26 13.60 -28.04 1.45
CA ALA A 26 14.70 -27.10 1.55
C ALA A 26 14.71 -26.32 0.22
N PHE A 27 14.07 -25.14 0.21
CA PHE A 27 14.21 -24.21 -0.88
C PHE A 27 15.66 -23.70 -0.87
N GLY A 28 16.34 -23.85 -2.02
CA GLY A 28 17.64 -23.22 -2.25
C GLY A 28 17.55 -21.70 -2.11
N GLU A 29 18.70 -21.02 -2.11
CA GLU A 29 18.77 -19.55 -2.10
C GLU A 29 17.75 -18.95 -3.08
N TYR A 30 17.01 -17.92 -2.64
CA TYR A 30 16.09 -17.19 -3.51
C TYR A 30 16.84 -16.55 -4.68
N ALA A 31 16.24 -16.61 -5.86
CA ALA A 31 16.85 -16.03 -7.04
C ALA A 31 17.01 -14.51 -6.92
N LYS A 32 18.12 -14.00 -7.43
CA LYS A 32 18.35 -12.55 -7.57
C LYS A 32 17.99 -12.13 -8.99
N ALA A 33 17.18 -11.08 -9.12
CA ALA A 33 16.96 -10.45 -10.42
C ALA A 33 18.17 -9.59 -10.82
N ASP A 34 18.35 -9.40 -12.11
CA ASP A 34 19.45 -8.63 -12.69
C ASP A 34 19.16 -7.13 -12.79
N GLY A 35 18.19 -6.62 -12.02
CA GLY A 35 17.83 -5.20 -11.99
C GLY A 35 16.43 -4.95 -11.42
N TYR A 36 16.05 -3.68 -11.37
CA TYR A 36 14.81 -3.19 -10.80
C TYR A 36 13.83 -2.84 -11.93
N ARG A 37 13.01 -3.82 -12.32
CA ARG A 37 11.92 -3.64 -13.28
C ARG A 37 10.61 -3.69 -12.54
N GLY A 38 9.85 -2.58 -12.54
CA GLY A 38 8.51 -2.54 -11.98
C GLY A 38 7.51 -3.21 -12.90
N ILE A 39 6.50 -3.91 -12.35
CA ILE A 39 5.34 -4.31 -13.14
C ILE A 39 4.54 -3.07 -13.54
N TRP A 40 4.13 -2.97 -14.82
CA TRP A 40 3.23 -1.92 -15.26
C TRP A 40 1.89 -2.53 -15.68
N TYR A 41 0.82 -2.04 -15.08
CA TYR A 41 -0.51 -2.58 -15.21
C TYR A 41 -1.48 -1.55 -15.79
N CYS A 42 -2.15 -1.91 -16.89
CA CYS A 42 -3.23 -1.14 -17.48
C CYS A 42 -4.53 -1.92 -17.39
N ASN A 43 -5.62 -1.29 -17.00
CA ASN A 43 -6.91 -1.97 -16.80
C ASN A 43 -8.10 -1.07 -17.10
N GLN A 44 -9.25 -1.69 -17.30
CA GLN A 44 -10.52 -1.03 -17.62
C GLN A 44 -10.40 -0.16 -18.89
N PRO A 45 -10.30 -0.79 -20.07
CA PRO A 45 -10.19 -0.07 -21.31
C PRO A 45 -11.38 0.87 -21.53
N THR A 46 -11.08 2.06 -22.00
CA THR A 46 -12.06 3.07 -22.43
C THR A 46 -12.19 3.06 -23.94
N LYS A 47 -13.19 3.77 -24.50
CA LYS A 47 -13.39 3.90 -25.94
C LYS A 47 -13.00 5.31 -26.44
N ASP A 48 -12.20 6.01 -25.66
CA ASP A 48 -11.75 7.38 -25.89
C ASP A 48 -10.22 7.47 -25.99
N GLU A 49 -9.69 8.67 -26.12
CA GLU A 49 -8.26 8.96 -26.24
C GLU A 49 -7.42 8.57 -25.00
N TYR A 50 -8.05 8.29 -23.87
CA TYR A 50 -7.36 7.90 -22.63
C TYR A 50 -7.01 6.42 -22.61
N VAL A 51 -7.62 5.59 -23.47
CA VAL A 51 -7.39 4.15 -23.70
C VAL A 51 -7.68 3.27 -22.49
N TYR A 52 -7.14 3.62 -21.33
CA TYR A 52 -7.40 2.94 -20.05
C TYR A 52 -7.83 3.94 -18.99
N LYS A 53 -8.83 3.55 -18.23
CA LYS A 53 -9.22 4.29 -17.05
C LYS A 53 -8.14 4.27 -15.98
N TYR A 54 -7.40 3.16 -15.91
CA TYR A 54 -6.48 2.89 -14.84
C TYR A 54 -5.16 2.34 -15.37
N SER A 55 -4.06 2.84 -14.81
CA SER A 55 -2.70 2.32 -14.99
C SER A 55 -1.86 2.63 -13.76
N GLY A 56 -0.81 1.85 -13.54
CA GLY A 56 0.12 2.07 -12.44
C GLY A 56 1.05 0.89 -12.19
N GLY A 57 2.12 1.14 -11.45
CA GLY A 57 3.16 0.19 -11.09
C GLY A 57 3.06 -0.28 -9.65
N LEU A 58 3.45 0.54 -8.68
CA LEU A 58 3.52 0.16 -7.25
C LEU A 58 2.13 0.05 -6.59
N GLY A 59 1.48 -1.07 -6.78
CA GLY A 59 0.13 -1.32 -6.35
C GLY A 59 -0.89 -0.99 -7.41
N THR A 60 -2.15 -0.92 -7.03
CA THR A 60 -3.26 -0.63 -7.92
C THR A 60 -3.75 0.79 -7.77
N TYR A 61 -4.68 1.17 -8.63
CA TYR A 61 -5.37 2.46 -8.60
C TYR A 61 -5.99 2.85 -7.26
N CYS A 62 -6.13 1.92 -6.34
CA CYS A 62 -6.64 2.19 -5.00
C CYS A 62 -5.56 2.70 -4.05
N MET A 63 -4.28 2.55 -4.38
CA MET A 63 -3.13 2.90 -3.51
C MET A 63 -3.25 2.32 -2.09
N LYS A 64 -3.76 1.10 -1.95
CA LYS A 64 -4.09 0.50 -0.64
C LYS A 64 -3.05 -0.53 -0.16
N HIS A 65 -1.94 -0.69 -0.89
CA HIS A 65 -0.81 -1.52 -0.52
C HIS A 65 0.19 -0.66 0.25
N ILE A 66 0.19 -0.73 1.57
CA ILE A 66 1.06 0.07 2.45
C ILE A 66 1.46 -0.71 3.71
N PRO A 67 2.69 -0.45 4.25
CA PRO A 67 3.78 0.29 3.64
C PRO A 67 4.52 -0.55 2.59
N MET A 68 5.06 0.08 1.56
CA MET A 68 5.95 -0.58 0.59
C MET A 68 7.43 -0.37 0.92
N ALA A 69 7.73 0.53 1.85
CA ALA A 69 9.09 0.78 2.32
C ALA A 69 9.11 1.12 3.82
N VAL A 70 10.19 0.74 4.50
CA VAL A 70 10.42 0.98 5.93
C VAL A 70 11.89 1.33 6.13
N TYR A 71 12.17 2.46 6.80
CA TYR A 71 13.53 2.78 7.22
C TYR A 71 13.83 2.18 8.59
N ALA A 72 14.96 1.50 8.69
CA ALA A 72 15.52 0.92 9.91
C ALA A 72 16.77 1.69 10.35
N PRO A 73 16.67 2.56 11.37
CA PRO A 73 17.80 3.36 11.85
C PRO A 73 18.93 2.51 12.44
N GLU A 74 18.62 1.33 12.98
CA GLU A 74 19.58 0.41 13.60
C GLU A 74 20.69 -0.04 12.63
N VAL A 75 20.36 -0.13 11.34
CA VAL A 75 21.28 -0.55 10.28
C VAL A 75 21.48 0.51 9.20
N ASN A 76 20.82 1.68 9.36
CA ASN A 76 20.82 2.79 8.41
C ASN A 76 20.45 2.35 6.98
N LYS A 77 19.35 1.58 6.85
CA LYS A 77 18.84 1.07 5.58
C LYS A 77 17.37 1.35 5.42
N THR A 78 16.94 1.67 4.20
CA THR A 78 15.54 1.65 3.81
C THR A 78 15.24 0.36 3.07
N PHE A 79 14.45 -0.51 3.67
CA PHE A 79 13.94 -1.74 3.06
C PHE A 79 12.70 -1.40 2.23
N PHE A 80 12.51 -2.09 1.09
CA PHE A 80 11.33 -1.89 0.26
C PHE A 80 10.93 -3.17 -0.47
N ALA A 81 9.62 -3.35 -0.66
CA ALA A 81 9.02 -4.41 -1.45
C ALA A 81 8.24 -3.80 -2.62
N TYR A 82 8.19 -4.50 -3.75
CA TYR A 82 7.50 -4.02 -4.94
C TYR A 82 7.11 -5.18 -5.85
N GLY A 83 6.08 -4.99 -6.66
CA GLY A 83 5.81 -5.87 -7.78
C GLY A 83 6.80 -5.59 -8.90
N GLY A 84 7.70 -6.53 -9.09
CA GLY A 84 8.62 -6.53 -10.21
C GLY A 84 8.07 -7.33 -11.38
N THR A 85 8.86 -7.41 -12.46
CA THR A 85 8.53 -8.21 -13.61
C THR A 85 9.78 -8.74 -14.33
N ASP A 86 9.58 -9.71 -15.19
CA ASP A 86 10.56 -10.18 -16.15
C ASP A 86 10.82 -9.13 -17.27
N ALA A 87 11.79 -9.39 -18.14
CA ALA A 87 12.13 -8.48 -19.22
C ALA A 87 10.98 -8.26 -20.23
N GLY A 88 9.99 -9.14 -20.25
CA GLY A 88 8.83 -9.07 -21.16
C GLY A 88 7.60 -8.38 -20.54
N ASN A 89 7.64 -7.99 -19.28
CA ASN A 89 6.48 -7.51 -18.49
C ASN A 89 5.32 -8.51 -18.50
N THR A 90 5.63 -9.83 -18.44
CA THR A 90 4.66 -10.91 -18.65
C THR A 90 4.10 -11.47 -17.36
N THR A 91 4.74 -11.23 -16.22
CA THR A 91 4.35 -11.76 -14.92
C THR A 91 4.75 -10.82 -13.79
N LEU A 92 3.96 -10.81 -12.72
CA LEU A 92 4.28 -10.09 -11.49
C LEU A 92 5.17 -10.97 -10.60
N LEU A 93 6.33 -10.44 -10.26
CA LEU A 93 7.28 -11.02 -9.32
C LEU A 93 7.20 -10.27 -7.98
N GLU A 94 7.05 -11.01 -6.89
CA GLU A 94 7.16 -10.46 -5.53
C GLU A 94 8.62 -10.17 -5.22
N MET A 95 8.98 -8.90 -5.14
CA MET A 95 10.36 -8.43 -5.00
C MET A 95 10.59 -7.75 -3.67
N VAL A 96 11.78 -7.97 -3.11
CA VAL A 96 12.26 -7.27 -1.91
C VAL A 96 13.71 -6.85 -2.07
N SER A 97 14.06 -5.68 -1.51
CA SER A 97 15.42 -5.15 -1.53
C SER A 97 15.62 -4.09 -0.42
N CYS A 98 16.78 -3.45 -0.41
CA CYS A 98 17.06 -2.32 0.46
C CYS A 98 17.98 -1.30 -0.22
N TYR A 99 17.88 -0.05 0.23
CA TYR A 99 18.87 0.99 -0.04
C TYR A 99 19.71 1.19 1.22
N ASP A 100 21.00 1.00 1.09
CA ASP A 100 21.96 1.19 2.20
C ASP A 100 22.48 2.63 2.18
N HIS A 101 22.09 3.41 3.19
CA HIS A 101 22.46 4.82 3.30
C HIS A 101 23.94 5.04 3.60
N ASN A 102 24.66 4.02 4.12
CA ASN A 102 26.10 4.13 4.38
C ASN A 102 26.93 4.05 3.10
N THR A 103 26.46 3.24 2.14
CA THR A 103 27.18 3.03 0.87
C THR A 103 26.56 3.79 -0.30
N GLY A 104 25.31 4.25 -0.15
CA GLY A 104 24.54 4.87 -1.22
C GLY A 104 24.16 3.90 -2.34
N ALA A 105 24.06 2.61 -2.07
CA ALA A 105 23.87 1.56 -3.06
C ALA A 105 22.68 0.64 -2.75
N VAL A 106 22.23 -0.09 -3.79
CA VAL A 106 21.22 -1.15 -3.70
C VAL A 106 21.84 -2.47 -4.18
N PRO A 107 21.55 -3.62 -3.53
CA PRO A 107 21.95 -4.95 -4.03
C PRO A 107 21.05 -5.38 -5.20
N LYS A 108 21.38 -6.48 -5.88
CA LYS A 108 20.40 -7.15 -6.76
C LYS A 108 19.17 -7.55 -5.97
N PRO A 109 17.96 -7.24 -6.44
CA PRO A 109 16.75 -7.53 -5.67
C PRO A 109 16.44 -9.02 -5.64
N THR A 110 15.86 -9.47 -4.53
CA THR A 110 15.45 -10.86 -4.31
C THR A 110 14.06 -11.08 -4.89
N VAL A 111 13.90 -12.17 -5.63
CA VAL A 111 12.62 -12.67 -6.15
C VAL A 111 12.06 -13.67 -5.16
N LEU A 112 11.01 -13.31 -4.41
CA LEU A 112 10.37 -14.22 -3.46
C LEU A 112 9.47 -15.23 -4.16
N MET A 113 8.72 -14.80 -5.17
CA MET A 113 7.90 -15.70 -5.98
C MET A 113 7.40 -15.02 -7.26
N ASP A 114 6.97 -15.84 -8.21
CA ASP A 114 6.20 -15.46 -9.38
C ASP A 114 4.70 -15.71 -9.11
N LYS A 115 3.90 -14.66 -9.17
CA LYS A 115 2.45 -14.73 -8.93
C LYS A 115 1.64 -15.30 -10.10
N LYS A 116 2.31 -15.58 -11.25
CA LYS A 116 1.66 -16.10 -12.47
C LYS A 116 0.49 -15.23 -12.96
N THR A 117 0.64 -13.92 -12.84
CA THR A 117 -0.34 -12.91 -13.26
C THR A 117 0.37 -11.60 -13.59
N THR A 118 -0.27 -10.74 -14.37
CA THR A 118 0.16 -9.35 -14.57
C THR A 118 -0.64 -8.37 -13.70
N ASP A 119 -1.54 -8.86 -12.87
CA ASP A 119 -2.46 -8.05 -12.07
C ASP A 119 -1.75 -7.41 -10.88
N ALA A 120 -1.53 -6.10 -10.93
CA ALA A 120 -0.87 -5.34 -9.88
C ALA A 120 -1.64 -5.27 -8.54
N HIS A 121 -2.85 -5.83 -8.43
CA HIS A 121 -3.50 -6.04 -7.14
C HIS A 121 -2.74 -7.08 -6.28
N ASP A 122 -1.89 -7.87 -6.89
CA ASP A 122 -1.07 -8.85 -6.18
C ASP A 122 0.26 -8.27 -5.64
N ASN A 123 0.52 -6.96 -5.81
CA ASN A 123 1.71 -6.27 -5.29
C ASN A 123 1.95 -6.54 -3.79
N PRO A 124 3.23 -6.69 -3.37
CA PRO A 124 3.59 -6.90 -1.97
C PRO A 124 3.60 -5.60 -1.16
N VAL A 125 3.52 -5.76 0.14
CA VAL A 125 3.90 -4.76 1.15
C VAL A 125 4.81 -5.41 2.18
N MET A 126 5.35 -4.60 3.10
CA MET A 126 6.31 -5.11 4.05
C MET A 126 6.10 -4.55 5.47
N ALA A 127 6.73 -5.20 6.44
CA ALA A 127 6.90 -4.70 7.79
C ALA A 127 8.28 -5.12 8.34
N LEU A 128 8.72 -4.44 9.39
CA LEU A 128 9.81 -4.90 10.25
C LEU A 128 9.26 -5.18 11.63
N ASP A 129 9.71 -6.26 12.25
CA ASP A 129 9.36 -6.54 13.66
C ASP A 129 10.40 -5.96 14.63
N ASP A 130 10.15 -6.09 15.94
CA ASP A 130 11.05 -5.58 17.00
C ASP A 130 12.45 -6.20 16.98
N GLN A 131 12.63 -7.33 16.33
CA GLN A 131 13.90 -8.03 16.22
C GLN A 131 14.63 -7.72 14.89
N GLY A 132 14.00 -6.90 14.03
CA GLY A 132 14.53 -6.52 12.72
C GLY A 132 14.26 -7.54 11.61
N TYR A 133 13.46 -8.56 11.83
CA TYR A 133 13.08 -9.45 10.73
C TYR A 133 12.22 -8.70 9.70
N VAL A 134 12.54 -8.94 8.43
CA VAL A 134 11.79 -8.38 7.30
C VAL A 134 10.62 -9.31 6.97
N TRP A 135 9.42 -8.76 6.98
CA TRP A 135 8.19 -9.46 6.62
C TRP A 135 7.66 -8.91 5.31
N VAL A 136 7.26 -9.79 4.39
CA VAL A 136 6.67 -9.43 3.10
C VAL A 136 5.31 -10.10 2.97
N PHE A 137 4.29 -9.29 2.71
CA PHE A 137 2.90 -9.70 2.56
C PHE A 137 2.54 -9.63 1.08
N ALA A 138 2.63 -10.77 0.39
CA ALA A 138 2.29 -10.94 -1.01
C ALA A 138 0.78 -11.04 -1.19
N SER A 139 0.19 -10.02 -1.75
CA SER A 139 -1.27 -9.84 -1.90
C SER A 139 -1.89 -10.77 -2.94
N SER A 140 -3.21 -10.76 -3.05
CA SER A 140 -3.97 -11.33 -4.15
C SER A 140 -5.18 -10.47 -4.52
N HIS A 141 -5.65 -10.57 -5.75
CA HIS A 141 -6.89 -9.93 -6.18
C HIS A 141 -8.07 -10.87 -5.97
N GLY A 142 -8.88 -10.60 -4.94
CA GLY A 142 -10.01 -11.46 -4.60
C GLY A 142 -9.56 -12.85 -4.13
N THR A 143 -10.33 -13.87 -4.48
CA THR A 143 -10.13 -15.25 -4.01
C THR A 143 -9.55 -16.20 -5.06
N SER A 144 -9.24 -15.70 -6.25
CA SER A 144 -8.79 -16.54 -7.37
C SER A 144 -7.37 -17.07 -7.21
N ARG A 145 -6.55 -16.41 -6.43
CA ARG A 145 -5.16 -16.76 -6.12
C ARG A 145 -4.92 -16.66 -4.59
N PRO A 146 -4.01 -17.45 -4.03
CA PRO A 146 -3.62 -17.30 -2.63
C PRO A 146 -2.74 -16.08 -2.40
N SER A 147 -2.77 -15.59 -1.17
CA SER A 147 -1.85 -14.61 -0.61
C SER A 147 -0.84 -15.31 0.28
N TYR A 148 0.34 -14.74 0.44
CA TYR A 148 1.42 -15.35 1.20
C TYR A 148 2.07 -14.35 2.15
N ILE A 149 2.64 -14.84 3.26
CA ILE A 149 3.48 -14.05 4.14
C ILE A 149 4.84 -14.74 4.20
N PHE A 150 5.88 -13.93 3.96
CA PHE A 150 7.28 -14.34 4.05
C PHE A 150 7.95 -13.64 5.22
N LYS A 151 8.88 -14.33 5.87
CA LYS A 151 9.74 -13.79 6.93
C LYS A 151 11.20 -14.02 6.56
N SER A 152 12.04 -13.01 6.66
CA SER A 152 13.50 -13.19 6.46
C SER A 152 14.07 -14.17 7.49
N LYS A 153 15.08 -14.96 7.11
CA LYS A 153 15.72 -15.91 8.03
C LYS A 153 16.65 -15.24 9.04
N LYS A 154 17.08 -14.01 8.76
CA LYS A 154 17.92 -13.20 9.63
C LYS A 154 17.37 -11.79 9.75
N PRO A 155 17.62 -11.10 10.88
CA PRO A 155 17.29 -9.68 11.01
C PRO A 155 17.98 -8.84 9.93
N TYR A 156 17.24 -7.85 9.40
CA TYR A 156 17.72 -6.86 8.42
C TYR A 156 18.32 -7.48 7.15
N ASP A 157 17.91 -8.70 6.82
CA ASP A 157 18.35 -9.45 5.65
C ASP A 157 17.25 -9.48 4.58
N VAL A 158 17.66 -9.36 3.33
CA VAL A 158 16.77 -9.44 2.16
C VAL A 158 17.16 -10.58 1.21
N ASP A 159 18.05 -11.48 1.63
CA ASP A 159 18.59 -12.51 0.76
C ASP A 159 17.84 -13.84 0.87
N ASP A 160 17.40 -14.21 2.08
CA ASP A 160 16.79 -15.51 2.34
C ASP A 160 15.54 -15.39 3.24
N PHE A 161 14.48 -16.11 2.88
CA PHE A 161 13.17 -16.02 3.51
C PHE A 161 12.57 -17.41 3.75
N ASP A 162 11.63 -17.50 4.69
CA ASP A 162 10.70 -18.59 4.82
C ASP A 162 9.29 -18.11 4.43
N GLN A 163 8.57 -18.89 3.62
CA GLN A 163 7.15 -18.71 3.43
C GLN A 163 6.44 -19.29 4.66
N VAL A 164 5.93 -18.42 5.53
CA VAL A 164 5.39 -18.83 6.84
C VAL A 164 3.89 -18.98 6.86
N VAL A 165 3.16 -18.28 5.97
CA VAL A 165 1.69 -18.34 5.90
C VAL A 165 1.24 -18.37 4.44
N GLN A 166 0.21 -19.19 4.16
CA GLN A 166 -0.60 -19.11 2.94
C GLN A 166 -2.05 -18.88 3.35
N THR A 167 -2.68 -17.85 2.80
CA THR A 167 -4.04 -17.43 3.15
C THR A 167 -4.69 -16.67 1.98
N ASN A 168 -5.65 -15.79 2.25
CA ASN A 168 -6.24 -14.90 1.25
C ASN A 168 -6.52 -13.52 1.86
N PHE A 169 -5.91 -12.49 1.29
CA PHE A 169 -6.15 -11.09 1.59
C PHE A 169 -5.83 -10.22 0.37
N SER A 170 -6.50 -9.07 0.29
CA SER A 170 -6.23 -8.03 -0.72
C SER A 170 -5.97 -6.70 -0.02
N TYR A 171 -5.22 -5.81 -0.68
CA TYR A 171 -4.90 -4.47 -0.16
C TYR A 171 -4.31 -4.50 1.25
N PRO A 172 -3.18 -5.17 1.45
CA PRO A 172 -2.59 -5.41 2.76
C PRO A 172 -2.04 -4.14 3.41
N GLN A 173 -2.29 -3.98 4.71
CA GLN A 173 -1.79 -2.90 5.56
C GLN A 173 -1.35 -3.48 6.91
N PRO A 174 -0.23 -4.21 6.96
CA PRO A 174 0.30 -4.80 8.19
C PRO A 174 1.08 -3.77 9.00
N TRP A 175 0.78 -3.68 10.28
CA TRP A 175 1.49 -2.83 11.22
C TRP A 175 2.04 -3.66 12.35
N HIS A 176 3.36 -3.62 12.56
CA HIS A 176 3.98 -4.19 13.75
C HIS A 176 3.94 -3.16 14.87
N ILE A 177 3.31 -3.54 15.99
CA ILE A 177 3.22 -2.70 17.19
C ILE A 177 4.19 -3.25 18.22
N LYS A 178 5.12 -2.39 18.64
CA LYS A 178 6.21 -2.76 19.56
C LYS A 178 5.69 -3.56 20.76
N SER A 179 6.29 -4.70 20.98
CA SER A 179 5.99 -5.65 22.07
C SER A 179 4.57 -6.24 22.06
N LYS A 180 3.78 -5.99 21.00
CA LYS A 180 2.41 -6.53 20.87
C LYS A 180 2.20 -7.43 19.65
N GLY A 181 3.13 -7.40 18.68
CA GLY A 181 3.02 -8.13 17.42
C GLY A 181 2.28 -7.33 16.35
N PHE A 182 1.58 -8.03 15.47
CA PHE A 182 0.96 -7.45 14.28
C PHE A 182 -0.52 -7.16 14.46
N ILE A 183 -0.95 -6.02 13.95
CA ILE A 183 -2.33 -5.73 13.59
C ILE A 183 -2.38 -5.52 12.08
N PHE A 184 -3.25 -6.24 11.38
CA PHE A 184 -3.27 -6.33 9.93
C PHE A 184 -4.65 -5.97 9.39
N LEU A 185 -4.74 -4.79 8.77
CA LEU A 185 -5.92 -4.34 8.08
C LEU A 185 -5.83 -4.76 6.61
N HIS A 186 -6.91 -5.29 6.07
CA HIS A 186 -6.96 -5.77 4.69
C HIS A 186 -8.39 -5.82 4.18
N THR A 187 -8.56 -6.12 2.90
CA THR A 187 -9.85 -6.36 2.28
C THR A 187 -10.05 -7.86 2.07
N ARG A 188 -11.27 -8.36 2.33
CA ARG A 188 -11.75 -9.65 1.87
C ARG A 188 -12.89 -9.46 0.87
N TYR A 189 -12.93 -10.36 -0.14
CA TYR A 189 -13.98 -10.35 -1.16
C TYR A 189 -15.14 -11.28 -0.83
N GLN A 190 -15.35 -11.57 0.46
CA GLN A 190 -16.48 -12.38 0.95
C GLN A 190 -17.03 -11.76 2.25
N PRO A 191 -18.21 -11.11 2.18
CA PRO A 191 -18.93 -10.67 0.98
C PRO A 191 -18.18 -9.49 0.33
N GLU A 192 -18.09 -9.45 -0.98
CA GLU A 192 -17.47 -8.37 -1.79
C GLU A 192 -16.21 -7.73 -1.14
N ARG A 193 -16.01 -6.40 -1.22
CA ARG A 193 -14.81 -5.68 -0.70
C ARG A 193 -15.01 -5.21 0.75
N ALA A 194 -15.28 -6.13 1.66
CA ALA A 194 -15.42 -5.81 3.08
C ALA A 194 -14.06 -5.56 3.74
N LEU A 195 -14.02 -4.62 4.68
CA LEU A 195 -12.82 -4.31 5.45
C LEU A 195 -12.69 -5.26 6.63
N TYR A 196 -11.49 -5.80 6.81
CA TYR A 196 -11.16 -6.77 7.86
C TYR A 196 -9.93 -6.36 8.65
N VAL A 197 -9.86 -6.86 9.87
CA VAL A 197 -8.67 -6.81 10.72
C VAL A 197 -8.35 -8.20 11.28
N MET A 198 -7.07 -8.52 11.34
CA MET A 198 -6.51 -9.69 12.01
C MET A 198 -5.35 -9.25 12.91
N THR A 199 -5.02 -10.05 13.91
CA THR A 199 -3.86 -9.84 14.78
C THR A 199 -3.03 -11.09 14.90
N SER A 200 -1.74 -10.92 15.17
CA SER A 200 -0.81 -12.02 15.41
C SER A 200 0.28 -11.56 16.39
N PRO A 201 0.60 -12.35 17.42
CA PRO A 201 1.73 -12.03 18.31
C PRO A 201 3.09 -12.27 17.66
N ASP A 202 3.17 -13.14 16.65
CA ASP A 202 4.41 -13.67 16.08
C ASP A 202 4.48 -13.58 14.53
N GLY A 203 3.41 -13.12 13.88
CA GLY A 203 3.28 -13.05 12.42
C GLY A 203 3.02 -14.40 11.74
N ILE A 204 2.96 -15.50 12.49
CA ILE A 204 2.77 -16.86 12.01
C ILE A 204 1.35 -17.35 12.34
N VAL A 205 0.95 -17.24 13.61
CA VAL A 205 -0.39 -17.61 14.08
C VAL A 205 -1.27 -16.36 14.09
N TRP A 206 -2.28 -16.36 13.25
CA TRP A 206 -3.20 -15.22 13.08
C TRP A 206 -4.55 -15.50 13.70
N SER A 207 -5.13 -14.46 14.30
CA SER A 207 -6.51 -14.51 14.78
C SER A 207 -7.50 -14.74 13.64
N GLU A 208 -8.71 -15.16 13.95
CA GLU A 208 -9.81 -15.07 13.02
C GLU A 208 -10.05 -13.60 12.61
N GLY A 209 -10.29 -13.37 11.31
CA GLY A 209 -10.52 -12.02 10.79
C GLY A 209 -11.87 -11.47 11.26
N LYS A 210 -11.85 -10.26 11.83
CA LYS A 210 -13.06 -9.49 12.18
C LYS A 210 -13.40 -8.52 11.08
N CYS A 211 -14.66 -8.50 10.62
CA CYS A 211 -15.14 -7.49 9.69
C CYS A 211 -15.27 -6.14 10.39
N LEU A 212 -14.68 -5.09 9.84
CA LEU A 212 -14.76 -3.72 10.35
C LEU A 212 -15.92 -2.95 9.74
N ALA A 213 -16.08 -3.07 8.41
CA ALA A 213 -17.11 -2.36 7.67
C ALA A 213 -17.53 -3.12 6.42
N TYR A 214 -18.82 -3.08 6.15
CA TYR A 214 -19.43 -3.55 4.93
C TYR A 214 -20.69 -2.70 4.64
N ILE A 215 -20.48 -1.51 4.07
CA ILE A 215 -21.54 -0.55 3.71
C ILE A 215 -21.67 -0.57 2.19
N GLY A 216 -22.88 -0.83 1.68
CA GLY A 216 -23.13 -0.91 0.24
C GLY A 216 -22.44 -2.11 -0.43
N GLU A 217 -21.53 -1.86 -1.39
CA GLU A 217 -20.77 -2.88 -2.13
C GLU A 217 -19.27 -2.91 -1.73
N GLY A 218 -18.95 -2.36 -0.57
CA GLY A 218 -17.61 -2.41 -0.02
C GLY A 218 -16.91 -1.06 0.07
N HIS A 219 -15.59 -1.11 0.23
CA HIS A 219 -14.76 0.02 0.63
C HIS A 219 -13.35 -0.07 0.07
N TYR A 220 -12.68 1.09 0.06
CA TYR A 220 -11.24 1.17 0.07
C TYR A 220 -10.78 1.96 1.30
N GLN A 221 -9.77 1.45 2.01
CA GLN A 221 -9.25 2.07 3.23
C GLN A 221 -7.78 2.44 3.10
N VAL A 222 -7.36 3.40 3.91
CA VAL A 222 -5.98 3.67 4.27
C VAL A 222 -5.87 3.69 5.79
N SER A 223 -4.80 3.14 6.32
CA SER A 223 -4.52 3.17 7.75
C SER A 223 -3.10 3.64 8.02
N TRP A 224 -2.85 4.14 9.23
CA TRP A 224 -1.50 4.52 9.65
C TRP A 224 -1.34 4.38 11.17
N PRO A 225 -0.17 3.88 11.63
CA PRO A 225 0.10 3.71 13.05
C PRO A 225 0.64 4.99 13.70
N ARG A 226 0.40 5.13 15.01
CA ARG A 226 1.09 6.08 15.89
C ARG A 226 1.24 5.45 17.29
N GLY A 227 2.42 4.93 17.59
CA GLY A 227 2.62 4.14 18.79
C GLY A 227 1.72 2.89 18.77
N ASN A 228 0.83 2.74 19.74
CA ASN A 228 -0.13 1.65 19.79
C ASN A 228 -1.50 1.97 19.16
N LYS A 229 -1.67 3.21 18.69
CA LYS A 229 -2.90 3.63 18.01
C LYS A 229 -2.82 3.28 16.52
N ILE A 230 -3.90 2.76 15.95
CA ILE A 230 -4.11 2.59 14.52
C ILE A 230 -5.39 3.32 14.15
N GLY A 231 -5.28 4.27 13.22
CA GLY A 231 -6.44 4.89 12.58
C GLY A 231 -6.66 4.30 11.20
N THR A 232 -7.90 4.26 10.75
CA THR A 232 -8.26 3.93 9.37
C THR A 232 -9.33 4.86 8.85
N ALA A 233 -9.09 5.39 7.64
CA ALA A 233 -10.06 6.16 6.87
C ALA A 233 -10.48 5.38 5.64
N PHE A 234 -11.75 5.46 5.26
CA PHE A 234 -12.30 4.70 4.15
C PHE A 234 -13.48 5.42 3.48
N ASP A 235 -13.72 5.06 2.22
CA ASP A 235 -14.89 5.46 1.44
C ASP A 235 -15.97 4.35 1.45
N GLN A 236 -17.08 4.54 0.76
CA GLN A 236 -18.05 3.50 0.48
C GLN A 236 -18.37 3.41 -1.01
N HIS A 237 -18.80 2.23 -1.44
CA HIS A 237 -19.36 1.98 -2.76
C HIS A 237 -20.87 1.81 -2.63
N PRO A 238 -21.69 2.79 -3.04
CA PRO A 238 -23.15 2.68 -2.97
C PRO A 238 -23.67 1.50 -3.80
N LYS A 239 -24.67 0.81 -3.26
CA LYS A 239 -25.25 -0.36 -3.90
C LYS A 239 -25.77 -0.06 -5.30
N GLY A 240 -25.46 -0.91 -6.28
CA GLY A 240 -25.87 -0.78 -7.67
C GLY A 240 -25.13 0.28 -8.48
N LYS A 241 -24.10 0.95 -7.91
CA LYS A 241 -23.30 1.97 -8.62
C LYS A 241 -21.97 1.45 -9.14
N GLY A 242 -21.55 0.26 -8.69
CA GLY A 242 -20.30 -0.36 -9.06
C GLY A 242 -19.06 0.23 -8.38
N LEU A 243 -17.95 -0.47 -8.51
CA LEU A 243 -16.70 -0.22 -7.76
C LEU A 243 -16.00 1.12 -8.06
N ASN A 244 -16.36 1.77 -9.15
CA ASN A 244 -15.78 3.06 -9.54
C ASN A 244 -16.48 4.24 -8.89
N PHE A 245 -17.71 4.05 -8.48
CA PHE A 245 -18.48 5.04 -7.76
C PHE A 245 -18.20 4.91 -6.26
N ARG A 246 -17.38 5.80 -5.73
CA ARG A 246 -16.93 5.85 -4.33
C ARG A 246 -17.33 7.18 -3.76
N THR A 247 -17.93 7.18 -2.59
CA THR A 247 -18.38 8.42 -1.97
C THR A 247 -18.31 8.32 -0.45
N ASN A 248 -18.57 9.42 0.22
CA ASN A 248 -18.49 9.59 1.67
C ASN A 248 -17.09 9.31 2.22
N LEU A 249 -16.82 9.87 3.36
CA LEU A 249 -15.56 9.69 4.07
C LEU A 249 -15.83 9.25 5.50
N TYR A 250 -15.21 8.18 5.95
CA TYR A 250 -15.35 7.60 7.29
C TYR A 250 -14.01 7.50 7.99
N TYR A 251 -14.04 7.48 9.34
CA TYR A 251 -12.85 7.29 10.16
C TYR A 251 -13.17 6.56 11.46
N ILE A 252 -12.35 5.56 11.80
CA ILE A 252 -12.33 4.88 13.11
C ILE A 252 -10.90 4.61 13.54
N GLU A 253 -10.69 4.40 14.85
CA GLU A 253 -9.38 4.10 15.44
C GLU A 253 -9.47 3.03 16.53
N THR A 254 -8.33 2.37 16.80
CA THR A 254 -8.14 1.42 17.92
C THR A 254 -6.82 1.70 18.63
N GLU A 255 -6.75 1.41 19.94
CA GLU A 255 -5.53 1.53 20.77
C GLU A 255 -5.19 0.20 21.48
N ASP A 256 -6.01 -0.83 21.26
CA ASP A 256 -5.96 -2.13 21.96
C ASP A 256 -5.91 -3.32 20.99
N MET A 257 -5.14 -3.18 19.90
CA MET A 257 -4.94 -4.21 18.87
C MET A 257 -6.25 -4.65 18.22
N GLY A 258 -7.19 -3.72 17.97
CA GLY A 258 -8.45 -4.03 17.30
C GLY A 258 -9.49 -4.75 18.15
N THR A 259 -9.30 -4.78 19.48
CA THR A 259 -10.31 -5.33 20.40
C THR A 259 -11.52 -4.44 20.44
N THR A 260 -11.31 -3.12 20.59
CA THR A 260 -12.35 -2.10 20.48
C THR A 260 -12.02 -1.08 19.39
N TRP A 261 -13.06 -0.63 18.71
CA TRP A 261 -12.95 0.44 17.72
C TRP A 261 -13.77 1.63 18.19
N ARG A 262 -13.28 2.84 17.92
CA ARG A 262 -13.87 4.09 18.36
C ARG A 262 -13.90 5.12 17.24
N THR A 263 -14.87 6.03 17.34
CA THR A 263 -14.85 7.28 16.56
C THR A 263 -13.74 8.18 17.08
N ILE A 264 -13.46 9.26 16.34
CA ILE A 264 -12.52 10.29 16.80
C ILE A 264 -13.00 10.98 18.11
N ARG A 265 -14.30 10.98 18.39
CA ARG A 265 -14.88 11.49 19.64
C ARG A 265 -14.81 10.51 20.80
N LYS A 266 -14.09 9.38 20.61
CA LYS A 266 -13.90 8.29 21.61
C LYS A 266 -15.17 7.48 21.90
N GLU A 267 -16.20 7.62 21.12
CA GLU A 267 -17.39 6.78 21.20
C GLU A 267 -17.09 5.38 20.66
N THR A 268 -17.41 4.33 21.40
CA THR A 268 -17.25 2.96 20.94
C THR A 268 -18.18 2.68 19.75
N VAL A 269 -17.66 2.06 18.72
CA VAL A 269 -18.39 1.67 17.52
C VAL A 269 -18.61 0.17 17.53
N GLU A 270 -19.83 -0.28 17.32
CA GLU A 270 -20.11 -1.67 17.02
C GLU A 270 -19.65 -2.00 15.59
N ILE A 271 -18.88 -3.05 15.43
CA ILE A 271 -18.42 -3.55 14.15
C ILE A 271 -19.14 -4.88 13.80
N PRO A 272 -19.44 -5.15 12.51
CA PRO A 272 -19.14 -4.32 11.34
C PRO A 272 -20.07 -3.11 11.21
N LEU A 273 -19.50 -1.98 10.74
CA LEU A 273 -20.30 -0.85 10.28
C LEU A 273 -21.05 -1.23 9.00
N THR A 274 -22.37 -1.13 8.98
CA THR A 274 -23.20 -1.60 7.85
C THR A 274 -24.13 -0.53 7.29
N SER A 275 -24.30 0.58 8.02
CA SER A 275 -25.19 1.69 7.62
C SER A 275 -24.38 2.84 7.04
N VAL A 276 -24.96 3.55 6.05
CA VAL A 276 -24.36 4.76 5.45
C VAL A 276 -24.22 5.84 6.53
N GLU A 277 -25.30 6.12 7.23
CA GLU A 277 -25.30 7.01 8.38
C GLU A 277 -24.86 6.22 9.62
N ASN A 278 -23.70 6.55 10.14
CA ASN A 278 -23.11 5.94 11.33
C ASN A 278 -22.13 6.92 12.00
N PRO A 279 -21.77 6.70 13.28
CA PRO A 279 -20.91 7.63 14.03
C PRO A 279 -19.50 7.85 13.47
N ALA A 280 -19.02 6.97 12.55
CA ALA A 280 -17.72 7.09 11.91
C ALA A 280 -17.71 8.05 10.71
N LEU A 281 -18.86 8.57 10.28
CA LEU A 281 -18.99 9.47 9.13
C LEU A 281 -18.27 10.79 9.39
N VAL A 282 -17.25 11.07 8.58
CA VAL A 282 -16.49 12.34 8.57
C VAL A 282 -17.23 13.38 7.76
N HIS A 283 -17.70 13.01 6.55
CA HIS A 283 -18.43 13.91 5.65
C HIS A 283 -19.28 13.15 4.65
N ASP A 284 -20.49 13.67 4.38
CA ASP A 284 -21.44 13.12 3.41
C ASP A 284 -21.26 13.78 2.04
N TYR A 285 -20.33 13.27 1.25
CA TYR A 285 -20.10 13.70 -0.13
C TYR A 285 -21.16 13.19 -1.11
N ALA A 286 -21.93 12.16 -0.73
CA ALA A 286 -23.01 11.66 -1.56
C ALA A 286 -24.11 12.70 -1.74
N SER A 287 -24.44 13.48 -0.69
CA SER A 287 -25.40 14.57 -0.75
C SER A 287 -24.95 15.74 -1.65
N GLU A 288 -23.64 15.91 -1.84
CA GLU A 288 -23.05 16.91 -2.72
C GLU A 288 -22.88 16.41 -4.17
N GLY A 289 -23.19 15.14 -4.44
CA GLY A 289 -22.97 14.52 -5.75
C GLY A 289 -21.50 14.32 -6.10
N LEU A 290 -20.62 14.23 -5.10
CA LEU A 290 -19.19 14.10 -5.28
C LEU A 290 -18.71 12.69 -4.97
N LEU A 291 -17.70 12.26 -5.71
CA LEU A 291 -16.93 11.06 -5.45
C LEU A 291 -15.73 11.37 -4.53
N VAL A 292 -15.31 10.36 -3.77
CA VAL A 292 -14.19 10.43 -2.82
C VAL A 292 -13.19 9.31 -3.10
N TYR A 293 -11.94 9.69 -3.25
CA TYR A 293 -10.82 8.76 -3.44
C TYR A 293 -9.78 8.99 -2.35
N VAL A 294 -9.85 8.19 -1.27
CA VAL A 294 -8.94 8.30 -0.13
C VAL A 294 -7.51 7.98 -0.58
N LYS A 295 -6.51 8.76 -0.15
CA LYS A 295 -5.11 8.64 -0.56
C LYS A 295 -4.18 8.22 0.56
N ASP A 296 -4.19 8.96 1.68
CA ASP A 296 -3.29 8.71 2.80
C ASP A 296 -3.94 9.13 4.12
N LEU A 297 -3.37 8.65 5.22
CA LEU A 297 -3.71 9.01 6.59
C LEU A 297 -2.43 9.30 7.36
N ASN A 298 -2.41 10.38 8.12
CA ASN A 298 -1.32 10.68 9.05
C ASN A 298 -1.87 11.33 10.33
N TRP A 299 -0.98 11.69 11.22
CA TRP A 299 -1.30 12.28 12.52
C TRP A 299 -0.58 13.60 12.67
N ASP A 300 -1.26 14.62 13.19
CA ASP A 300 -0.60 15.84 13.61
C ASP A 300 0.26 15.59 14.87
N LYS A 301 0.99 16.62 15.33
CA LYS A 301 1.84 16.52 16.51
C LYS A 301 1.09 16.11 17.78
N ASP A 302 -0.19 16.45 17.88
CA ASP A 302 -1.06 16.15 19.02
C ASP A 302 -1.74 14.76 18.91
N GLY A 303 -1.51 14.03 17.81
CA GLY A 303 -2.08 12.70 17.55
C GLY A 303 -3.51 12.75 17.04
N ARG A 304 -3.87 13.83 16.36
CA ARG A 304 -5.14 13.99 15.68
C ARG A 304 -5.00 13.56 14.23
N PRO A 305 -5.97 12.83 13.67
CA PRO A 305 -5.88 12.33 12.30
C PRO A 305 -6.00 13.44 11.25
N ILE A 306 -5.24 13.24 10.17
CA ILE A 306 -5.28 14.02 8.94
C ILE A 306 -5.50 13.04 7.79
N ILE A 307 -6.57 13.19 7.04
CA ILE A 307 -6.92 12.32 5.92
C ILE A 307 -6.69 13.08 4.62
N LEU A 308 -5.87 12.53 3.72
CA LEU A 308 -5.65 13.04 2.37
C LEU A 308 -6.55 12.30 1.39
N PHE A 309 -7.27 13.02 0.54
CA PHE A 309 -8.18 12.44 -0.44
C PHE A 309 -8.40 13.36 -1.63
N VAL A 310 -8.97 12.82 -2.72
CA VAL A 310 -9.40 13.57 -3.90
C VAL A 310 -10.90 13.47 -4.04
N THR A 311 -11.54 14.58 -4.41
CA THR A 311 -12.96 14.62 -4.81
C THR A 311 -13.09 14.92 -6.28
N SER A 312 -14.11 14.35 -6.95
CA SER A 312 -14.43 14.60 -8.35
C SER A 312 -15.93 14.45 -8.61
N LYS A 313 -16.42 14.95 -9.74
CA LYS A 313 -17.84 14.78 -10.14
C LYS A 313 -18.14 13.41 -10.71
N GLY A 314 -17.13 12.75 -11.27
CA GLY A 314 -17.25 11.43 -11.89
C GLY A 314 -15.94 10.67 -11.85
N TRP A 315 -15.98 9.42 -12.31
CA TRP A 315 -14.88 8.49 -12.19
C TRP A 315 -14.15 8.21 -13.54
N GLU A 316 -14.74 8.60 -14.65
CA GLU A 316 -14.11 8.41 -15.96
C GLU A 316 -12.96 9.40 -16.17
N PRO A 317 -11.93 9.05 -16.94
CA PRO A 317 -10.89 10.01 -17.33
C PRO A 317 -11.46 11.22 -18.06
N GLY A 318 -10.69 12.30 -18.12
CA GLY A 318 -11.03 13.47 -18.90
C GLY A 318 -11.62 14.64 -18.10
N PRO A 319 -11.64 15.85 -18.68
CA PRO A 319 -11.94 17.10 -17.97
C PRO A 319 -13.39 17.22 -17.52
N LYS A 320 -14.33 16.47 -18.12
CA LYS A 320 -15.76 16.55 -17.80
C LYS A 320 -16.09 16.19 -16.35
N ASN A 321 -15.26 15.38 -15.73
CA ASN A 321 -15.44 14.86 -14.37
C ASN A 321 -14.69 15.66 -13.30
N GLY A 322 -13.93 16.67 -13.71
CA GLY A 322 -13.27 17.60 -12.81
C GLY A 322 -14.23 18.62 -12.13
N PRO A 323 -13.70 19.46 -11.23
CA PRO A 323 -12.30 19.48 -10.81
C PRO A 323 -11.94 18.22 -10.00
N TYR A 324 -10.70 17.74 -10.15
CA TYR A 324 -10.12 16.69 -9.34
C TYR A 324 -9.38 17.35 -8.18
N MET A 325 -10.14 17.66 -7.13
CA MET A 325 -9.68 18.49 -6.03
C MET A 325 -9.01 17.66 -4.94
N TRP A 326 -7.74 17.85 -4.70
CA TRP A 326 -7.03 17.35 -3.53
C TRP A 326 -7.50 18.08 -2.28
N ARG A 327 -7.80 17.32 -1.24
CA ARG A 327 -8.32 17.83 0.02
C ARG A 327 -7.64 17.15 1.20
N VAL A 328 -7.60 17.87 2.32
CA VAL A 328 -7.29 17.30 3.63
C VAL A 328 -8.47 17.48 4.57
N ALA A 329 -8.82 16.44 5.32
CA ALA A 329 -9.71 16.53 6.47
C ALA A 329 -8.86 16.37 7.73
N HIS A 330 -8.86 17.35 8.60
CA HIS A 330 -8.11 17.38 9.86
C HIS A 330 -9.07 17.47 11.05
N TRP A 331 -8.86 16.60 12.03
CA TRP A 331 -9.58 16.70 13.29
C TRP A 331 -8.90 17.74 14.20
N THR A 332 -9.58 18.86 14.49
CA THR A 332 -9.02 19.97 15.27
C THR A 332 -9.03 19.70 16.80
N GLY A 333 -9.73 18.65 17.23
CA GLY A 333 -10.04 18.34 18.62
C GLY A 333 -11.52 18.54 18.95
N ASP A 334 -12.23 19.27 18.09
CA ASP A 334 -13.66 19.56 18.25
C ASP A 334 -14.46 19.20 16.99
N ALA A 335 -13.94 19.54 15.81
CA ALA A 335 -14.58 19.31 14.52
C ALA A 335 -13.59 18.85 13.45
N TRP A 336 -14.13 18.24 12.38
CA TRP A 336 -13.38 18.02 11.15
C TRP A 336 -13.34 19.34 10.36
N GLU A 337 -12.16 19.85 10.09
CA GLU A 337 -11.92 20.92 9.11
C GLU A 337 -11.46 20.31 7.79
N ILE A 338 -12.12 20.67 6.69
CA ILE A 338 -11.82 20.18 5.35
C ILE A 338 -11.36 21.34 4.47
N ASN A 339 -10.11 21.26 4.00
CA ASN A 339 -9.49 22.30 3.19
C ASN A 339 -9.01 21.76 1.84
N GLY A 340 -9.05 22.61 0.81
CA GLY A 340 -8.45 22.32 -0.50
C GLY A 340 -6.93 22.46 -0.48
N VAL A 341 -6.26 21.61 -1.24
CA VAL A 341 -4.81 21.66 -1.45
C VAL A 341 -4.49 22.23 -2.83
N THR A 342 -4.92 21.51 -3.86
CA THR A 342 -4.70 21.83 -5.28
C THR A 342 -5.64 21.00 -6.15
N GLU A 343 -5.63 21.27 -7.44
CA GLU A 343 -6.27 20.42 -8.45
C GLU A 343 -5.22 19.56 -9.14
N SER A 344 -5.60 18.36 -9.60
CA SER A 344 -4.89 17.55 -10.58
C SER A 344 -5.82 17.19 -11.74
N ASP A 345 -5.46 16.24 -12.57
CA ASP A 345 -6.26 15.91 -13.74
C ASP A 345 -6.89 14.51 -13.70
N ASN A 346 -6.63 13.73 -12.62
CA ASN A 346 -7.23 12.40 -12.46
C ASN A 346 -7.49 12.03 -10.99
N ASN A 347 -8.58 11.35 -10.73
CA ASN A 347 -8.91 10.91 -9.37
C ASN A 347 -8.10 9.69 -8.89
N TYR A 348 -7.28 9.09 -9.75
CA TYR A 348 -6.31 8.05 -9.39
C TYR A 348 -4.88 8.57 -9.19
N ASP A 349 -4.66 9.87 -9.31
CA ASP A 349 -3.42 10.50 -8.86
C ASP A 349 -3.26 10.22 -7.38
N SER A 350 -2.12 9.67 -7.01
CA SER A 350 -1.94 9.14 -5.66
C SER A 350 -0.59 9.54 -5.09
N GLY A 351 -0.63 10.17 -3.92
CA GLY A 351 0.51 10.67 -3.20
C GLY A 351 0.38 10.44 -1.70
N SER A 352 1.34 10.93 -0.95
CA SER A 352 1.45 10.72 0.49
C SER A 352 1.56 12.03 1.26
N LEU A 353 1.04 12.01 2.49
CA LEU A 353 1.02 13.11 3.44
C LEU A 353 2.07 12.88 4.54
N TYR A 354 2.89 13.85 4.80
CA TYR A 354 3.90 13.86 5.85
C TYR A 354 3.59 14.95 6.86
N VAL A 355 3.93 14.69 8.13
CA VAL A 355 3.95 15.69 9.19
C VAL A 355 5.37 15.77 9.71
N GLU A 356 5.95 16.93 9.56
CA GLU A 356 7.35 17.20 9.87
C GLU A 356 7.55 17.42 11.38
N ALA A 357 8.80 17.28 11.85
CA ALA A 357 9.12 17.46 13.26
C ALA A 357 8.85 18.89 13.76
N ASP A 358 8.94 19.90 12.88
CA ASP A 358 8.62 21.29 13.16
C ASP A 358 7.11 21.61 13.12
N GLY A 359 6.30 20.61 12.76
CA GLY A 359 4.85 20.72 12.66
C GLY A 359 4.32 21.13 11.30
N ALA A 360 5.18 21.41 10.32
CA ALA A 360 4.78 21.63 8.93
C ALA A 360 4.18 20.36 8.32
N TRP A 361 3.21 20.50 7.43
CA TRP A 361 2.69 19.40 6.66
C TRP A 361 3.23 19.44 5.24
N ARG A 362 3.44 18.26 4.66
CA ARG A 362 3.96 18.10 3.32
C ARG A 362 3.13 17.07 2.56
N ILE A 363 2.89 17.33 1.28
CA ILE A 363 2.35 16.34 0.34
C ILE A 363 3.38 16.18 -0.78
N ILE A 364 3.70 14.93 -1.12
CA ILE A 364 4.47 14.58 -2.30
C ILE A 364 3.56 13.72 -3.18
N ALA A 365 3.20 14.25 -4.35
CA ALA A 365 2.18 13.65 -5.20
C ALA A 365 2.33 14.08 -6.67
N PRO A 366 1.83 13.27 -7.63
CA PRO A 366 1.73 13.65 -9.02
C PRO A 366 0.52 14.58 -9.21
N THR A 367 0.70 15.86 -8.92
CA THR A 367 -0.34 16.88 -9.03
C THR A 367 -0.24 17.71 -10.29
N GLU A 368 0.87 17.60 -11.01
CA GLU A 368 1.06 18.30 -12.28
C GLU A 368 0.74 17.33 -13.43
N SER A 369 0.14 17.84 -14.50
CA SER A 369 -0.14 17.03 -15.69
C SER A 369 1.14 16.45 -16.28
N GLY A 370 1.13 15.16 -16.58
CA GLY A 370 2.21 14.48 -17.27
C GLY A 370 1.96 14.34 -18.78
N PRO A 371 2.80 13.59 -19.49
CA PRO A 371 2.66 13.39 -20.94
C PRO A 371 1.38 12.68 -21.35
N GLN A 372 0.76 11.90 -20.45
CA GLN A 372 -0.55 11.30 -20.66
C GLN A 372 -1.60 12.00 -19.77
N ALA A 373 -1.91 13.26 -20.11
CA ALA A 373 -2.88 14.08 -19.39
C ALA A 373 -4.24 13.36 -19.24
N PHE A 374 -4.88 13.54 -18.09
CA PHE A 374 -6.12 12.90 -17.65
C PHE A 374 -6.05 11.37 -17.49
N ASN A 375 -4.91 10.75 -17.63
CA ASN A 375 -4.64 9.40 -17.16
C ASN A 375 -4.03 9.45 -15.73
N PRO A 376 -4.01 8.34 -14.98
CA PRO A 376 -3.44 8.32 -13.63
C PRO A 376 -1.98 8.78 -13.57
N GLY A 377 -1.66 9.62 -12.59
CA GLY A 377 -0.31 10.15 -12.39
C GLY A 377 0.00 11.38 -13.25
N GLY A 378 1.26 11.74 -13.30
CA GLY A 378 1.75 12.93 -13.99
C GLY A 378 3.14 13.31 -13.50
N GLU A 379 3.45 14.59 -13.41
CA GLU A 379 4.68 15.07 -12.81
C GLU A 379 4.51 15.25 -11.30
N VAL A 380 5.52 14.79 -10.55
CA VAL A 380 5.50 14.84 -9.09
C VAL A 380 5.86 16.22 -8.58
N ALA A 381 5.09 16.71 -7.61
CA ALA A 381 5.34 17.98 -6.94
C ALA A 381 5.34 17.83 -5.41
N VAL A 382 5.96 18.80 -4.74
CA VAL A 382 5.94 18.95 -3.27
C VAL A 382 5.10 20.16 -2.92
N TRP A 383 4.12 19.95 -2.07
CA TRP A 383 3.29 20.97 -1.45
C TRP A 383 3.55 21.02 0.05
N THR A 384 3.54 22.22 0.64
CA THR A 384 3.71 22.41 2.08
C THR A 384 2.62 23.31 2.65
N SER A 385 2.30 23.07 3.93
CA SER A 385 1.42 23.91 4.73
C SER A 385 2.09 24.18 6.08
N GLN A 386 2.06 25.44 6.51
CA GLN A 386 2.60 25.90 7.79
C GLN A 386 1.51 26.21 8.82
N ASP A 387 0.24 26.04 8.45
CA ASP A 387 -0.94 26.46 9.22
C ASP A 387 -1.94 25.30 9.45
N SER A 388 -1.41 24.08 9.60
CA SER A 388 -2.20 22.85 9.85
C SER A 388 -3.17 22.52 8.71
N GLY A 389 -2.74 22.74 7.46
CA GLY A 389 -3.47 22.34 6.26
C GLY A 389 -4.54 23.33 5.81
N LYS A 390 -4.59 24.54 6.35
CA LYS A 390 -5.55 25.57 5.91
C LYS A 390 -5.17 26.17 4.57
N THR A 391 -3.86 26.43 4.39
CA THR A 391 -3.31 26.90 3.12
C THR A 391 -2.13 26.05 2.67
N TRP A 392 -1.92 25.96 1.36
CA TRP A 392 -0.89 25.14 0.76
C TRP A 392 -0.11 25.91 -0.31
N GLU A 393 1.21 25.71 -0.31
CA GLU A 393 2.10 26.26 -1.31
C GLU A 393 2.84 25.14 -2.04
N ARG A 394 2.91 25.19 -3.36
CA ARG A 394 3.76 24.31 -4.14
C ARG A 394 5.21 24.82 -4.10
N VAL A 395 6.02 24.16 -3.28
CA VAL A 395 7.42 24.58 -3.07
C VAL A 395 8.38 23.98 -4.09
N ARG A 396 7.99 22.88 -4.78
CA ARG A 396 8.86 22.24 -5.78
C ARG A 396 8.09 21.42 -6.80
N ILE A 397 8.55 21.40 -8.03
CA ILE A 397 8.26 20.36 -9.02
C ILE A 397 9.45 19.40 -9.01
N VAL A 398 9.18 18.12 -8.68
CA VAL A 398 10.19 17.07 -8.45
C VAL A 398 10.63 16.43 -9.77
N THR A 399 9.67 16.16 -10.66
CA THR A 399 9.92 15.60 -11.99
C THR A 399 9.43 16.57 -13.07
N ARG A 400 10.07 16.56 -14.25
CA ARG A 400 9.72 17.45 -15.36
C ARG A 400 10.05 16.77 -16.68
N ASP A 401 9.27 17.08 -17.70
CA ASP A 401 9.50 16.63 -19.09
C ASP A 401 9.69 15.11 -19.18
N SER A 402 8.96 14.39 -18.32
CA SER A 402 9.06 12.93 -18.19
C SER A 402 8.47 12.26 -19.44
N PRO A 403 9.04 11.14 -19.92
CA PRO A 403 8.46 10.40 -21.05
C PRO A 403 7.17 9.68 -20.69
N TYR A 404 6.96 9.40 -19.40
CA TYR A 404 5.81 8.68 -18.85
C TYR A 404 5.25 9.38 -17.62
N ASN A 405 4.00 9.08 -17.26
CA ASN A 405 3.43 9.54 -16.02
C ASN A 405 4.06 8.81 -14.82
N HIS A 406 4.40 9.57 -13.78
CA HIS A 406 4.78 9.04 -12.47
C HIS A 406 3.53 8.77 -11.65
N THR A 407 3.44 7.57 -11.03
CA THR A 407 2.24 7.14 -10.31
C THR A 407 2.55 6.63 -8.91
N HIS A 408 1.56 6.71 -8.01
CA HIS A 408 1.57 6.03 -6.71
C HIS A 408 2.80 6.39 -5.84
N VAL A 409 2.98 7.68 -5.57
CA VAL A 409 4.05 8.17 -4.69
C VAL A 409 3.80 7.69 -3.26
N ARG A 410 4.68 6.82 -2.76
CA ARG A 410 4.57 6.12 -1.47
C ARG A 410 5.49 6.71 -0.43
N ARG A 411 4.96 6.94 0.77
CA ARG A 411 5.73 7.31 1.95
C ARG A 411 6.29 6.06 2.62
N PRO A 412 7.62 5.94 2.84
CA PRO A 412 8.15 4.91 3.73
C PRO A 412 7.69 5.11 5.18
N LEU A 413 7.52 4.01 5.90
CA LEU A 413 7.41 4.11 7.36
C LEU A 413 8.77 4.57 7.93
N ASN A 414 8.77 5.55 8.82
CA ASN A 414 9.98 6.20 9.36
C ASN A 414 10.93 6.78 8.28
N ALA A 415 10.40 7.38 7.24
CA ALA A 415 11.14 7.81 6.06
C ALA A 415 12.48 8.51 6.39
N HIS A 416 13.60 8.00 5.83
CA HIS A 416 14.90 8.65 5.90
C HIS A 416 14.92 9.89 4.97
N PRO A 417 15.56 11.01 5.36
CA PRO A 417 15.60 12.22 4.54
C PRO A 417 16.10 12.02 3.11
N ASP A 418 16.98 11.05 2.87
CA ASP A 418 17.51 10.73 1.53
C ASP A 418 16.67 9.74 0.72
N PHE A 419 15.72 9.03 1.36
CA PHE A 419 14.75 8.14 0.73
C PHE A 419 13.35 8.45 1.28
N TYR A 420 12.79 9.56 0.85
CA TYR A 420 11.61 10.13 1.50
C TYR A 420 10.30 9.74 0.82
N ALA A 421 10.31 9.58 -0.49
CA ALA A 421 9.18 9.08 -1.28
C ALA A 421 9.66 8.06 -2.30
N PHE A 422 8.81 7.08 -2.64
CA PHE A 422 9.11 5.96 -3.53
C PHE A 422 7.96 5.78 -4.53
N TRP A 423 8.25 5.67 -5.83
CA TRP A 423 7.23 5.56 -6.87
C TRP A 423 7.74 4.90 -8.15
N ALA A 424 6.83 4.69 -9.12
CA ALA A 424 7.11 4.14 -10.44
C ALA A 424 6.57 5.05 -11.55
N ASP A 425 7.12 4.92 -12.76
CA ASP A 425 6.60 5.51 -14.00
C ASP A 425 6.12 4.44 -14.98
N GLY A 426 5.44 4.86 -16.02
CA GLY A 426 5.04 4.03 -17.16
C GLY A 426 4.07 4.74 -18.11
N ASP A 427 3.87 4.15 -19.30
CA ASP A 427 2.91 4.67 -20.29
C ASP A 427 1.48 4.29 -19.88
N CYS A 428 0.65 5.27 -19.60
CA CYS A 428 -0.72 5.05 -19.14
C CYS A 428 -1.68 4.50 -20.20
N ARG A 429 -1.29 4.53 -21.48
CA ARG A 429 -2.12 4.15 -22.61
C ARG A 429 -1.72 2.84 -23.28
N ARG A 430 -0.67 2.17 -22.78
CA ARG A 430 -0.19 0.87 -23.23
C ARG A 430 0.71 0.18 -22.22
N PRO A 431 0.88 -1.14 -22.28
CA PRO A 431 1.94 -1.82 -21.55
C PRO A 431 3.31 -1.21 -21.90
N SER A 432 4.14 -0.99 -20.87
CA SER A 432 5.46 -0.38 -21.05
C SER A 432 6.44 -0.88 -20.00
N GLU A 433 7.71 -0.59 -20.19
CA GLU A 433 8.69 -0.61 -19.11
C GLU A 433 8.24 0.34 -17.99
N SER A 434 8.62 0.00 -16.75
CA SER A 434 8.36 0.80 -15.57
C SER A 434 9.61 0.89 -14.73
N HIS A 435 10.06 2.12 -14.49
CA HIS A 435 11.22 2.41 -13.66
C HIS A 435 10.76 2.76 -12.25
N LEU A 436 11.62 2.48 -11.28
CA LEU A 436 11.39 2.78 -9.88
C LEU A 436 12.26 3.95 -9.45
N TYR A 437 11.66 4.89 -8.73
CA TYR A 437 12.28 6.13 -8.31
C TYR A 437 12.09 6.34 -6.81
N PHE A 438 13.04 7.06 -6.22
CA PHE A 438 12.87 7.69 -4.92
C PHE A 438 13.47 9.09 -4.92
N CYS A 439 13.04 9.93 -3.99
CA CYS A 439 13.63 11.25 -3.82
C CYS A 439 13.98 11.50 -2.35
N ASN A 440 14.85 12.50 -2.14
CA ASN A 440 15.10 13.05 -0.82
C ASN A 440 13.91 13.91 -0.34
N LYS A 441 13.93 14.29 0.93
CA LYS A 441 12.90 15.08 1.60
C LYS A 441 12.56 16.38 0.86
N ASP A 442 13.56 17.07 0.32
CA ASP A 442 13.37 18.36 -0.37
C ASP A 442 12.91 18.20 -1.83
N GLY A 443 12.90 16.97 -2.35
CA GLY A 443 12.50 16.68 -3.72
C GLY A 443 13.43 17.24 -4.79
N ASP A 444 14.65 17.66 -4.42
CA ASP A 444 15.64 18.23 -5.36
C ASP A 444 16.65 17.18 -5.86
N ARG A 445 16.62 15.99 -5.26
CA ARG A 445 17.40 14.84 -5.68
C ARG A 445 16.50 13.65 -5.93
N VAL A 446 16.25 13.38 -7.19
CA VAL A 446 15.50 12.20 -7.64
C VAL A 446 16.48 11.13 -8.08
N MET A 447 16.34 9.94 -7.55
CA MET A 447 17.17 8.77 -7.86
C MET A 447 16.33 7.72 -8.57
N ARG A 448 16.88 7.14 -9.64
CA ARG A 448 16.28 6.03 -10.37
C ARG A 448 17.03 4.74 -10.03
N LEU A 449 16.31 3.71 -9.61
CA LEU A 449 16.89 2.39 -9.38
C LEU A 449 17.43 1.79 -10.69
N PRO A 450 18.54 1.03 -10.66
CA PRO A 450 19.15 0.49 -11.87
C PRO A 450 18.22 -0.54 -12.52
N PHE A 451 17.81 -0.28 -13.77
CA PHE A 451 16.93 -1.17 -14.55
C PHE A 451 17.60 -2.49 -14.90
N ALA A 452 18.91 -2.48 -15.08
CA ALA A 452 19.78 -3.64 -15.26
C ALA A 452 21.04 -3.50 -14.43
N MET A 453 21.55 -4.61 -13.88
CA MET A 453 22.71 -4.66 -12.99
C MET A 453 23.65 -5.79 -13.39
N GLU A 454 24.88 -5.45 -13.78
CA GLU A 454 25.97 -6.42 -13.96
C GLU A 454 26.58 -6.80 -12.61
N SER A 455 26.78 -5.81 -11.73
CA SER A 455 27.39 -6.00 -10.40
C SER A 455 26.36 -6.42 -9.36
N ALA A 456 26.83 -7.05 -8.29
CA ALA A 456 25.99 -7.47 -7.16
C ALA A 456 25.35 -6.28 -6.41
N SER A 457 25.97 -5.10 -6.45
CA SER A 457 25.48 -3.85 -5.85
C SER A 457 25.83 -2.66 -6.73
N VAL A 458 24.91 -1.69 -6.85
CA VAL A 458 25.06 -0.51 -7.72
C VAL A 458 24.44 0.71 -7.05
N ALA A 459 25.05 1.88 -7.19
CA ALA A 459 24.45 3.14 -6.78
C ALA A 459 23.34 3.52 -7.77
N PRO A 460 22.12 3.90 -7.29
CA PRO A 460 21.07 4.43 -8.14
C PRO A 460 21.51 5.67 -8.91
N ALA A 461 21.04 5.82 -10.14
CA ALA A 461 21.37 6.96 -10.98
C ALA A 461 20.52 8.18 -10.61
N ARG A 462 21.10 9.39 -10.65
CA ARG A 462 20.31 10.61 -10.53
C ARG A 462 19.42 10.77 -11.77
N ALA A 463 18.11 10.90 -11.59
CA ALA A 463 17.17 11.18 -12.66
C ALA A 463 17.25 12.66 -13.06
N GLY A 464 17.00 12.97 -14.35
CA GLY A 464 16.94 14.36 -14.85
C GLY A 464 18.26 14.97 -15.34
N LEU A 465 19.38 14.21 -15.35
CA LEU A 465 20.53 14.57 -16.19
C LEU A 465 20.40 13.78 -17.50
N SER A 466 19.91 14.45 -18.55
CA SER A 466 19.95 13.88 -19.90
C SER A 466 21.40 13.50 -20.19
N GLN A 467 21.67 12.21 -20.27
CA GLN A 467 22.88 11.78 -20.97
C GLN A 467 22.66 12.13 -22.43
N THR A 468 23.25 13.19 -22.86
CA THR A 468 23.44 13.49 -24.30
C THR A 468 24.03 12.20 -24.89
N PRO A 469 23.41 11.60 -25.94
CA PRO A 469 24.02 10.45 -26.60
C PRO A 469 25.40 10.87 -27.04
N GLY A 470 26.44 10.28 -26.46
CA GLY A 470 27.80 10.51 -26.92
C GLY A 470 27.85 10.18 -28.40
N ASN A 471 28.22 11.17 -29.24
CA ASN A 471 28.63 10.94 -30.60
C ASN A 471 29.66 9.80 -30.61
N LYS A 472 29.25 8.66 -31.15
CA LYS A 472 30.24 7.66 -31.55
C LYS A 472 30.99 8.20 -32.76
N PRO A 473 32.33 8.12 -32.76
CA PRO A 473 33.15 8.53 -33.89
C PRO A 473 32.92 7.69 -35.15
#